data_3ba8fe9bcca79a037b60f527625a9d70
#
_entry.id   3ba8fe9bcca79a037b60f527625a9d70
#
_cell.length_a   1.000
_cell.length_b   1.000
_cell.length_c   1.000
_cell.angle_alpha   90.00
_cell.angle_beta   90.00
_cell.angle_gamma   90.00
#
_symmetry.space_group_name_H-M   'P 1'
#
loop_
_entity.id
_entity.type
_entity.pdbx_description
1 polymer ?
#
loop_
_entity_poly.entity_id
_entity_poly.type
_entity_poly.pdbx_seq_one_letter_code
_entity_poly.pdbx_strand_id
1 'polypeptide(L)'
;MFKSLLTFFCLVTISATAIALTAEKNGKKSPVSSESRVEIKTIASQMASGFLAAESALSPVELTIAERVFQGRISCELGAFVTLTADVKSPGYFDLHIKNQKFRMFPVETSTGAIRLEDPKAGAVWLQLANKSMLMSQKLGQRMADACINPDQALVAEMMIKNPPPSFLDVPVTVTTK
;
A
#
# COMPACT_ATOMS: atom_id res chain seq x y z
N MET A 1 18.90 -39.66 33.84
CA MET A 1 19.20 -41.05 33.40
C MET A 1 18.92 -41.16 31.91
N PHE A 2 19.91 -41.71 31.16
CA PHE A 2 19.90 -42.14 29.75
C PHE A 2 19.76 -41.01 28.69
N LYS A 3 20.81 -40.50 28.08
CA LYS A 3 21.75 -41.02 27.06
C LYS A 3 21.06 -41.64 25.85
N SER A 4 21.11 -40.96 24.67
CA SER A 4 21.57 -41.64 23.46
C SER A 4 21.96 -40.60 22.41
N LEU A 5 23.18 -40.71 22.08
CA LEU A 5 24.02 -40.15 21.06
C LEU A 5 23.80 -40.94 19.75
N LEU A 6 23.54 -40.29 18.63
CA LEU A 6 23.76 -40.91 17.32
C LEU A 6 24.26 -39.86 16.34
N THR A 7 25.57 -39.87 16.17
CA THR A 7 26.34 -39.23 15.11
C THR A 7 26.18 -40.04 13.83
N PHE A 8 25.75 -39.38 12.74
CA PHE A 8 25.86 -39.94 11.39
C PHE A 8 26.81 -39.09 10.57
N PHE A 9 28.00 -39.66 10.40
CA PHE A 9 29.08 -39.14 9.59
C PHE A 9 28.88 -39.66 8.16
N CYS A 10 28.55 -38.83 7.21
CA CYS A 10 28.50 -39.21 5.79
C CYS A 10 29.66 -38.56 5.06
N LEU A 11 30.69 -39.38 4.84
CA LEU A 11 31.83 -39.08 3.97
C LEU A 11 31.36 -39.16 2.51
N VAL A 12 31.39 -38.05 1.78
CA VAL A 12 31.26 -38.03 0.33
C VAL A 12 32.64 -37.77 -0.26
N THR A 13 33.20 -38.81 -0.88
CA THR A 13 34.46 -38.77 -1.63
C THR A 13 34.21 -38.11 -2.99
N ILE A 14 34.87 -37.00 -3.26
CA ILE A 14 34.86 -36.33 -4.57
C ILE A 14 35.99 -36.88 -5.40
N SER A 15 35.65 -37.61 -6.46
CA SER A 15 36.58 -38.08 -7.49
C SER A 15 36.88 -36.94 -8.46
N ALA A 16 38.13 -36.53 -8.53
CA ALA A 16 38.65 -35.59 -9.50
C ALA A 16 38.93 -36.29 -10.82
N THR A 17 38.21 -35.95 -11.88
CA THR A 17 38.59 -36.26 -13.26
C THR A 17 39.21 -35.02 -13.90
N ALA A 18 40.50 -35.10 -14.15
CA ALA A 18 41.25 -34.14 -14.94
C ALA A 18 40.96 -34.37 -16.42
N ILE A 19 40.42 -33.37 -17.11
CA ILE A 19 40.40 -33.31 -18.56
C ILE A 19 41.37 -32.21 -18.99
N ALA A 20 42.50 -32.64 -19.55
CA ALA A 20 43.43 -31.77 -20.27
C ALA A 20 42.85 -31.51 -21.67
N LEU A 21 42.63 -30.25 -22.04
CA LEU A 21 42.45 -29.86 -23.42
C LEU A 21 43.33 -28.69 -23.80
N THR A 22 44.04 -28.97 -24.85
CA THR A 22 45.01 -28.24 -25.64
C THR A 22 44.66 -26.78 -25.91
N ALA A 23 45.70 -25.96 -25.88
CA ALA A 23 45.73 -24.58 -26.32
C ALA A 23 45.47 -24.46 -27.83
N GLU A 24 44.61 -23.54 -28.20
CA GLU A 24 44.66 -22.91 -29.51
C GLU A 24 44.58 -21.38 -29.37
N LYS A 25 45.50 -20.78 -30.09
CA LYS A 25 45.98 -19.40 -30.03
C LYS A 25 45.23 -18.60 -31.10
N ASN A 26 44.89 -17.41 -30.75
CA ASN A 26 44.62 -16.23 -31.58
C ASN A 26 43.18 -15.71 -31.58
N GLY A 27 43.01 -14.63 -30.85
CA GLY A 27 41.86 -13.71 -30.96
C GLY A 27 42.21 -12.43 -30.21
N LYS A 28 42.70 -11.43 -30.93
CA LYS A 28 43.08 -10.12 -30.46
C LYS A 28 41.84 -9.42 -29.81
N LYS A 29 41.74 -9.53 -28.48
CA LYS A 29 40.76 -8.76 -27.70
C LYS A 29 41.17 -7.30 -27.64
N SER A 30 40.50 -6.46 -28.37
CA SER A 30 40.53 -5.00 -28.11
C SER A 30 40.03 -4.74 -26.70
N PRO A 31 40.68 -3.87 -25.92
CA PRO A 31 40.13 -3.49 -24.60
C PRO A 31 38.89 -2.66 -24.82
N VAL A 32 37.74 -3.24 -24.48
CA VAL A 32 36.50 -2.45 -24.32
C VAL A 32 36.79 -1.51 -23.15
N SER A 33 36.80 -0.24 -23.47
CA SER A 33 37.03 0.87 -22.55
C SER A 33 36.17 0.72 -21.30
N SER A 34 36.78 0.90 -20.14
CA SER A 34 36.09 0.86 -18.85
C SER A 34 34.93 1.89 -18.74
N GLU A 35 34.96 2.93 -19.53
CA GLU A 35 33.91 3.97 -19.63
C GLU A 35 32.58 3.40 -20.13
N SER A 36 32.58 2.56 -21.19
CA SER A 36 31.35 1.95 -21.71
C SER A 36 30.66 1.05 -20.70
N ARG A 37 31.38 0.40 -19.79
CA ARG A 37 30.79 -0.45 -18.73
C ARG A 37 30.14 0.37 -17.63
N VAL A 38 30.69 1.52 -17.30
CA VAL A 38 30.13 2.44 -16.28
C VAL A 38 28.84 3.06 -16.83
N GLU A 39 28.85 3.48 -18.07
CA GLU A 39 27.70 4.11 -18.72
C GLU A 39 26.49 3.16 -18.86
N ILE A 40 26.73 1.91 -19.28
CA ILE A 40 25.68 0.88 -19.36
C ILE A 40 25.10 0.55 -17.97
N LYS A 41 25.95 0.48 -16.94
CA LYS A 41 25.51 0.26 -15.57
C LYS A 41 24.66 1.40 -15.02
N THR A 42 25.02 2.64 -15.37
CA THR A 42 24.28 3.84 -14.95
C THR A 42 22.94 3.92 -15.64
N ILE A 43 22.87 3.64 -16.95
CA ILE A 43 21.62 3.63 -17.71
C ILE A 43 20.70 2.51 -17.23
N ALA A 44 21.21 1.31 -17.01
CA ALA A 44 20.43 0.19 -16.47
C ALA A 44 19.91 0.47 -15.04
N SER A 45 20.71 1.13 -14.20
CA SER A 45 20.30 1.55 -12.85
C SER A 45 19.24 2.64 -12.88
N GLN A 46 19.36 3.61 -13.80
CA GLN A 46 18.37 4.67 -14.00
C GLN A 46 17.05 4.12 -14.57
N MET A 47 17.11 3.17 -15.52
CA MET A 47 15.91 2.50 -16.01
C MET A 47 15.24 1.68 -14.92
N ALA A 48 15.98 0.91 -14.13
CA ALA A 48 15.44 0.13 -13.03
C ALA A 48 14.79 1.00 -11.95
N SER A 49 15.39 2.14 -11.61
CA SER A 49 14.79 3.10 -10.68
C SER A 49 13.56 3.80 -11.28
N GLY A 50 13.55 4.08 -12.59
CA GLY A 50 12.39 4.61 -13.29
C GLY A 50 11.20 3.64 -13.34
N PHE A 51 11.44 2.34 -13.52
CA PHE A 51 10.38 1.32 -13.48
C PHE A 51 9.82 1.07 -12.07
N LEU A 52 10.61 1.32 -11.03
CA LEU A 52 10.16 1.16 -9.65
C LEU A 52 9.42 2.39 -9.11
N ALA A 53 9.55 3.55 -9.77
CA ALA A 53 9.06 4.82 -9.27
C ALA A 53 7.86 5.41 -10.03
N ALA A 54 7.43 4.82 -11.14
CA ALA A 54 6.27 5.34 -11.86
C ALA A 54 4.98 4.89 -11.18
N GLU A 55 4.59 5.56 -10.10
CA GLU A 55 3.19 5.57 -9.67
C GLU A 55 2.36 6.20 -10.80
N SER A 56 1.20 5.62 -11.07
CA SER A 56 0.30 6.15 -12.11
C SER A 56 -0.05 7.59 -11.80
N ALA A 57 0.01 8.44 -12.81
CA ALA A 57 -0.49 9.81 -12.66
C ALA A 57 -1.99 9.77 -12.36
N LEU A 58 -2.40 10.47 -11.31
CA LEU A 58 -3.80 10.56 -10.90
C LEU A 58 -4.57 11.49 -11.84
N SER A 59 -5.84 11.19 -12.06
CA SER A 59 -6.76 12.04 -12.80
C SER A 59 -7.04 13.36 -12.06
N PRO A 60 -7.48 14.43 -12.72
CA PRO A 60 -7.88 15.68 -12.06
C PRO A 60 -8.97 15.47 -11.00
N VAL A 61 -9.88 14.53 -11.21
CA VAL A 61 -10.94 14.18 -10.26
C VAL A 61 -10.34 13.56 -8.99
N GLU A 62 -9.43 12.62 -9.14
CA GLU A 62 -8.73 11.99 -8.00
C GLU A 62 -7.89 13.01 -7.22
N LEU A 63 -7.24 13.96 -7.89
CA LEU A 63 -6.52 15.04 -7.22
C LEU A 63 -7.46 15.93 -6.41
N THR A 64 -8.64 16.26 -6.93
CA THR A 64 -9.67 17.02 -6.19
C THR A 64 -10.18 16.23 -4.97
N ILE A 65 -10.29 14.90 -5.06
CA ILE A 65 -10.63 14.07 -3.91
C ILE A 65 -9.49 14.10 -2.88
N ALA A 66 -8.23 14.06 -3.34
CA ALA A 66 -7.07 14.09 -2.46
C ALA A 66 -7.00 15.34 -1.58
N GLU A 67 -7.43 16.51 -2.09
CA GLU A 67 -7.47 17.76 -1.34
C GLU A 67 -8.41 17.72 -0.12
N ARG A 68 -9.41 16.82 -0.14
CA ARG A 68 -10.42 16.67 0.90
C ARG A 68 -10.08 15.59 1.92
N VAL A 69 -8.95 14.92 1.77
CA VAL A 69 -8.51 13.85 2.67
C VAL A 69 -8.00 14.45 3.97
N PHE A 70 -8.56 13.99 5.10
CA PHE A 70 -8.06 14.36 6.41
C PHE A 70 -6.69 13.73 6.68
N GLN A 71 -5.75 14.55 7.07
CA GLN A 71 -4.36 14.16 7.33
C GLN A 71 -4.04 14.25 8.82
N GLY A 72 -2.91 13.66 9.19
CA GLY A 72 -2.41 13.65 10.55
C GLY A 72 -2.80 12.39 11.32
N ARG A 73 -2.72 12.48 12.64
CA ARG A 73 -3.06 11.37 13.54
C ARG A 73 -4.55 11.42 13.89
N ILE A 74 -5.25 10.35 13.57
CA ILE A 74 -6.69 10.19 13.75
C ILE A 74 -6.91 9.07 14.76
N SER A 75 -7.62 9.37 15.86
CA SER A 75 -7.96 8.40 16.90
C SER A 75 -9.11 7.50 16.44
N CYS A 76 -8.99 6.21 16.72
CA CYS A 76 -9.98 5.18 16.36
C CYS A 76 -10.48 4.49 17.63
N GLU A 77 -11.46 3.61 17.48
CA GLU A 77 -11.95 2.79 18.61
C GLU A 77 -10.87 1.88 19.18
N LEU A 78 -11.11 1.35 20.39
CA LEU A 78 -10.22 0.46 21.14
C LEU A 78 -8.80 1.01 21.36
N GLY A 79 -8.65 2.33 21.40
CA GLY A 79 -7.37 3.00 21.60
C GLY A 79 -6.41 2.89 20.41
N ALA A 80 -6.89 2.42 19.25
CA ALA A 80 -6.12 2.43 18.03
C ALA A 80 -6.01 3.86 17.48
N PHE A 81 -5.02 4.07 16.61
CA PHE A 81 -4.90 5.30 15.84
C PHE A 81 -4.32 5.01 14.46
N VAL A 82 -4.69 5.84 13.52
CA VAL A 82 -4.16 5.84 12.15
C VAL A 82 -3.45 7.18 11.93
N THR A 83 -2.33 7.16 11.25
CA THR A 83 -1.66 8.37 10.79
C THR A 83 -1.67 8.39 9.28
N LEU A 84 -2.23 9.46 8.70
CA LEU A 84 -2.32 9.66 7.25
C LEU A 84 -1.47 10.87 6.87
N THR A 85 -0.53 10.70 5.96
CA THR A 85 0.41 11.75 5.54
C THR A 85 0.43 11.82 4.02
N ALA A 86 0.25 13.02 3.46
CA ALA A 86 0.40 13.21 2.01
C ALA A 86 1.87 13.09 1.59
N ASP A 87 2.10 12.51 0.42
CA ASP A 87 3.43 12.45 -0.16
C ASP A 87 3.70 13.70 -1.00
N VAL A 88 4.68 14.48 -0.57
CA VAL A 88 5.09 15.73 -1.27
C VAL A 88 5.69 15.45 -2.66
N LYS A 89 6.26 14.24 -2.85
CA LYS A 89 6.90 13.87 -4.13
C LYS A 89 5.91 13.31 -5.14
N SER A 90 4.80 12.73 -4.68
CA SER A 90 3.75 12.14 -5.51
C SER A 90 2.41 12.76 -5.13
N PRO A 91 2.03 13.91 -5.71
CA PRO A 91 0.78 14.60 -5.38
C PRO A 91 -0.44 13.69 -5.49
N GLY A 92 -1.29 13.71 -4.46
CA GLY A 92 -2.49 12.89 -4.38
C GLY A 92 -2.27 11.50 -3.77
N TYR A 93 -1.02 11.09 -3.55
CA TYR A 93 -0.70 9.86 -2.83
C TYR A 93 -0.52 10.12 -1.33
N PHE A 94 -0.86 9.11 -0.54
CA PHE A 94 -0.79 9.16 0.92
C PHE A 94 -0.10 7.94 1.49
N ASP A 95 0.68 8.15 2.54
CA ASP A 95 1.20 7.10 3.40
C ASP A 95 0.27 6.95 4.62
N LEU A 96 -0.38 5.81 4.76
CA LEU A 96 -1.22 5.48 5.89
C LEU A 96 -0.47 4.50 6.81
N HIS A 97 -0.35 4.86 8.09
CA HIS A 97 0.29 4.03 9.10
C HIS A 97 -0.72 3.61 10.18
N ILE A 98 -0.74 2.34 10.51
CA ILE A 98 -1.44 1.77 11.65
C ILE A 98 -0.56 0.73 12.33
N LYS A 99 -0.28 0.87 13.62
CA LYS A 99 0.65 -0.02 14.35
C LYS A 99 1.98 -0.15 13.59
N ASN A 100 2.34 -1.36 13.18
CA ASN A 100 3.55 -1.67 12.44
C ASN A 100 3.31 -1.83 10.92
N GLN A 101 2.14 -1.45 10.42
CA GLN A 101 1.77 -1.58 9.01
C GLN A 101 1.78 -0.21 8.34
N LYS A 102 2.25 -0.20 7.09
CA LYS A 102 2.25 0.96 6.21
C LYS A 102 1.56 0.60 4.91
N PHE A 103 0.71 1.50 4.44
CA PHE A 103 -0.04 1.37 3.19
C PHE A 103 0.20 2.58 2.31
N ARG A 104 0.36 2.34 1.02
CA ARG A 104 0.49 3.38 0.01
C ARG A 104 -0.87 3.61 -0.64
N MET A 105 -1.54 4.67 -0.24
CA MET A 105 -2.92 4.95 -0.59
C MET A 105 -3.03 6.00 -1.69
N PHE A 106 -4.01 5.84 -2.58
CA PHE A 106 -4.42 6.87 -3.53
C PHE A 106 -5.95 6.94 -3.62
N PRO A 107 -6.52 8.10 -3.95
CA PRO A 107 -7.97 8.28 -4.04
C PRO A 107 -8.55 7.52 -5.22
N VAL A 108 -9.78 7.03 -5.03
CA VAL A 108 -10.58 6.39 -6.06
C VAL A 108 -11.95 7.05 -6.09
N GLU A 109 -12.44 7.35 -7.28
CA GLU A 109 -13.76 7.93 -7.46
C GLU A 109 -14.86 6.99 -6.98
N THR A 110 -15.84 7.53 -6.27
CA THR A 110 -17.00 6.79 -5.76
C THR A 110 -18.31 7.44 -6.19
N SER A 111 -19.32 6.65 -6.50
CA SER A 111 -20.66 7.14 -6.85
C SER A 111 -21.38 7.81 -5.68
N THR A 112 -20.98 7.53 -4.45
CA THR A 112 -21.59 8.07 -3.23
C THR A 112 -21.00 9.39 -2.76
N GLY A 113 -19.89 9.85 -3.38
CA GLY A 113 -19.14 11.02 -2.95
C GLY A 113 -18.35 10.84 -1.66
N ALA A 114 -18.34 9.65 -1.06
CA ALA A 114 -17.45 9.31 0.05
C ALA A 114 -16.00 9.30 -0.41
N ILE A 115 -15.10 9.77 0.42
CA ILE A 115 -13.66 9.72 0.13
C ILE A 115 -13.18 8.30 0.38
N ARG A 116 -12.65 7.68 -0.68
CA ARG A 116 -12.10 6.34 -0.66
C ARG A 116 -10.66 6.37 -1.14
N LEU A 117 -9.76 5.85 -0.31
CA LEU A 117 -8.37 5.63 -0.71
C LEU A 117 -8.10 4.12 -0.75
N GLU A 118 -7.29 3.69 -1.70
CA GLU A 118 -6.94 2.28 -1.88
C GLU A 118 -5.43 2.06 -1.95
N ASP A 119 -4.99 0.93 -1.42
CA ASP A 119 -3.72 0.27 -1.72
C ASP A 119 -4.03 -1.11 -2.31
N PRO A 120 -4.09 -1.26 -3.64
CA PRO A 120 -4.41 -2.54 -4.28
C PRO A 120 -3.36 -3.62 -4.01
N LYS A 121 -2.10 -3.23 -3.83
CA LYS A 121 -1.00 -4.17 -3.54
C LYS A 121 -1.20 -4.83 -2.18
N ALA A 122 -1.49 -4.04 -1.17
CA ALA A 122 -1.78 -4.53 0.18
C ALA A 122 -3.23 -5.02 0.33
N GLY A 123 -4.15 -4.58 -0.53
CA GLY A 123 -5.58 -4.83 -0.43
C GLY A 123 -6.20 -4.05 0.73
N ALA A 124 -5.68 -2.86 1.01
CA ALA A 124 -6.19 -1.98 2.05
C ALA A 124 -7.08 -0.88 1.44
N VAL A 125 -8.14 -0.54 2.17
CA VAL A 125 -9.08 0.52 1.80
C VAL A 125 -9.34 1.42 3.00
N TRP A 126 -9.11 2.71 2.83
CA TRP A 126 -9.53 3.74 3.76
C TRP A 126 -10.81 4.40 3.25
N LEU A 127 -11.84 4.42 4.09
CA LEU A 127 -13.09 5.12 3.83
C LEU A 127 -13.21 6.28 4.81
N GLN A 128 -13.36 7.49 4.28
CA GLN A 128 -13.61 8.70 5.04
C GLN A 128 -15.03 9.16 4.76
N LEU A 129 -15.90 9.04 5.76
CA LEU A 129 -17.27 9.53 5.76
C LEU A 129 -17.34 10.90 6.47
N ALA A 130 -18.51 11.52 6.44
CA ALA A 130 -18.69 12.82 7.06
C ALA A 130 -18.47 12.80 8.59
N ASN A 131 -18.87 11.73 9.28
CA ASN A 131 -18.87 11.61 10.73
C ASN A 131 -17.82 10.64 11.29
N LYS A 132 -17.21 9.81 10.46
CA LYS A 132 -16.15 8.86 10.87
C LYS A 132 -15.38 8.34 9.67
N SER A 133 -14.26 7.72 9.94
CA SER A 133 -13.47 6.99 8.95
C SER A 133 -13.18 5.57 9.42
N MET A 134 -12.78 4.69 8.49
CA MET A 134 -12.42 3.31 8.78
C MET A 134 -11.36 2.78 7.82
N LEU A 135 -10.53 1.87 8.32
CA LEU A 135 -9.55 1.12 7.53
C LEU A 135 -9.98 -0.33 7.42
N MET A 136 -10.04 -0.84 6.20
CA MET A 136 -10.46 -2.22 5.89
C MET A 136 -9.35 -2.96 5.16
N SER A 137 -9.26 -4.26 5.39
CA SER A 137 -8.50 -5.19 4.53
C SER A 137 -9.48 -5.96 3.65
N GLN A 138 -9.40 -5.75 2.34
CA GLN A 138 -10.20 -6.50 1.36
C GLN A 138 -9.75 -7.98 1.29
N LYS A 139 -8.43 -8.22 1.45
CA LYS A 139 -7.88 -9.58 1.43
C LYS A 139 -8.38 -10.45 2.56
N LEU A 140 -8.57 -9.85 3.75
CA LEU A 140 -9.00 -10.57 4.96
C LEU A 140 -10.50 -10.41 5.23
N GLY A 141 -11.19 -9.53 4.51
CA GLY A 141 -12.58 -9.19 4.77
C GLY A 141 -12.80 -8.57 6.17
N GLN A 142 -11.81 -7.90 6.74
CA GLN A 142 -11.81 -7.41 8.12
C GLN A 142 -11.63 -5.90 8.19
N ARG A 143 -12.25 -5.29 9.22
CA ARG A 143 -11.91 -3.93 9.63
C ARG A 143 -10.62 -3.95 10.46
N MET A 144 -9.64 -3.17 10.05
CA MET A 144 -8.36 -3.01 10.73
C MET A 144 -8.41 -1.88 11.76
N ALA A 145 -9.22 -0.84 11.48
CA ALA A 145 -9.60 0.23 12.40
C ALA A 145 -11.00 0.73 12.02
N ASP A 146 -11.83 1.01 13.03
CA ASP A 146 -13.17 1.60 12.85
C ASP A 146 -13.35 2.79 13.78
N ALA A 147 -14.43 3.54 13.56
CA ALA A 147 -14.76 4.75 14.29
C ALA A 147 -13.56 5.70 14.47
N CYS A 148 -12.75 5.82 13.41
CA CYS A 148 -11.66 6.79 13.38
C CYS A 148 -12.27 8.18 13.17
N ILE A 149 -12.04 9.09 14.12
CA ILE A 149 -12.70 10.40 14.15
C ILE A 149 -11.63 11.48 14.31
N ASN A 150 -11.60 12.44 13.38
CA ASN A 150 -10.88 13.69 13.52
C ASN A 150 -11.77 14.77 14.13
N PRO A 151 -11.25 15.96 14.52
CA PRO A 151 -12.03 17.02 15.13
C PRO A 151 -13.25 17.48 14.29
N ASP A 152 -13.10 17.59 12.98
CA ASP A 152 -14.18 18.01 12.09
C ASP A 152 -15.31 16.97 12.02
N GLN A 153 -14.93 15.70 11.95
CA GLN A 153 -15.88 14.59 11.98
C GLN A 153 -16.63 14.49 13.31
N ALA A 154 -15.96 14.84 14.44
CA ALA A 154 -16.59 14.86 15.75
C ALA A 154 -17.75 15.87 15.80
N LEU A 155 -17.57 17.07 15.23
CA LEU A 155 -18.61 18.07 15.15
C LEU A 155 -19.82 17.58 14.33
N VAL A 156 -19.56 16.92 13.20
CA VAL A 156 -20.62 16.34 12.37
C VAL A 156 -21.34 15.21 13.12
N ALA A 157 -20.61 14.35 13.80
CA ALA A 157 -21.19 13.27 14.60
C ALA A 157 -22.13 13.81 15.69
N GLU A 158 -21.70 14.86 16.42
CA GLU A 158 -22.54 15.53 17.42
C GLU A 158 -23.82 16.16 16.80
N MET A 159 -23.69 16.80 15.64
CA MET A 159 -24.85 17.35 14.94
C MET A 159 -25.84 16.26 14.52
N MET A 160 -25.35 15.10 14.05
CA MET A 160 -26.20 13.96 13.69
C MET A 160 -26.92 13.34 14.89
N ILE A 161 -26.31 13.38 16.07
CA ILE A 161 -26.99 12.94 17.30
C ILE A 161 -28.10 13.92 17.71
N LYS A 162 -27.85 15.24 17.62
CA LYS A 162 -28.83 16.28 17.96
C LYS A 162 -29.97 16.36 16.96
N ASN A 163 -29.70 16.15 15.70
CA ASN A 163 -30.63 16.20 14.59
C ASN A 163 -30.49 14.94 13.75
N PRO A 164 -31.03 13.79 14.18
CA PRO A 164 -30.95 12.57 13.44
C PRO A 164 -31.64 12.72 12.07
N PRO A 165 -31.05 12.22 10.98
CA PRO A 165 -31.70 12.22 9.68
C PRO A 165 -33.00 11.41 9.76
N PRO A 166 -34.03 11.77 8.98
CA PRO A 166 -35.28 11.03 8.97
C PRO A 166 -35.04 9.57 8.61
N SER A 167 -35.67 8.67 9.39
CA SER A 167 -35.58 7.24 9.11
C SER A 167 -36.32 6.94 7.82
N PHE A 168 -35.73 6.13 6.95
CA PHE A 168 -36.42 5.62 5.76
C PHE A 168 -37.65 4.75 6.10
N LEU A 169 -37.73 4.28 7.34
CA LEU A 169 -38.87 3.49 7.83
C LEU A 169 -40.04 4.36 8.30
N ASP A 170 -39.80 5.64 8.56
CA ASP A 170 -40.82 6.60 9.05
C ASP A 170 -41.51 7.36 7.91
N VAL A 171 -41.11 7.11 6.64
CA VAL A 171 -41.80 7.71 5.49
C VAL A 171 -43.15 7.01 5.31
N PRO A 172 -44.28 7.67 5.51
CA PRO A 172 -45.58 7.07 5.26
C PRO A 172 -45.67 6.69 3.78
N VAL A 173 -45.84 5.40 3.51
CA VAL A 173 -46.08 4.88 2.16
C VAL A 173 -47.43 5.42 1.73
N THR A 174 -47.47 6.51 0.98
CA THR A 174 -48.66 6.97 0.28
C THR A 174 -48.96 5.95 -0.81
N VAL A 175 -49.80 4.96 -0.48
CA VAL A 175 -50.36 4.05 -1.47
C VAL A 175 -51.34 4.87 -2.30
N THR A 176 -50.90 5.32 -3.46
CA THR A 176 -51.81 5.90 -4.46
C THR A 176 -52.59 4.72 -5.06
N THR A 177 -53.74 4.43 -4.51
CA THR A 177 -54.76 3.57 -5.15
C THR A 177 -55.32 4.33 -6.36
N LYS A 178 -55.09 3.75 -7.53
CA LYS A 178 -55.59 4.19 -8.83
C LYS A 178 -56.93 3.51 -9.10
#